data_24f46e69746ae1153080010da0496da4
#
_entry.id   24f46e69746ae1153080010da0496da4
#
_cell.length_a   1.000
_cell.length_b   1.000
_cell.length_c   1.000
_cell.angle_alpha   90.00
_cell.angle_beta   90.00
_cell.angle_gamma   90.00
#
_symmetry.space_group_name_H-M   'P 1'
#
loop_
_entity.id
_entity.type
_entity.pdbx_description
1 polymer ?
#
loop_
_entity_poly.entity_id
_entity_poly.type
_entity_poly.pdbx_seq_one_letter_code
_entity_poly.pdbx_strand_id
1 'polypeptide(L)'
;SVVDKDNTAGYGAGSIVSFYTSASDKNGQIQCMAHSNDNGRTFTKYEKNPVLTPFDGLKDFRDPKVFWYAPEEKWVMIVSADKEMRFYSSRDLKDWTYMSAFGDGYGVQPSQFECPDMVQLPVNGDLNIKKWALIVNINPGCLFGGSATQYFIGDFDGTKFVCDTKPEVVKWMDWGKDHYATVCFSNTGDRVIAVP
;
A
#
# COMPACT_ATOMS: atom_id res chain seq x y z
N SER A 1 -1.15 7.97 4.77
CA SER A 1 -2.27 8.84 5.18
C SER A 1 -3.21 9.11 4.00
N VAL A 2 -4.48 9.32 4.28
CA VAL A 2 -5.51 9.70 3.29
C VAL A 2 -6.29 10.92 3.81
N VAL A 3 -6.88 11.67 2.88
CA VAL A 3 -7.86 12.72 3.21
C VAL A 3 -9.26 12.13 3.03
N ASP A 4 -10.01 12.02 4.11
CA ASP A 4 -11.39 11.54 4.11
C ASP A 4 -12.35 12.68 3.69
N LYS A 5 -12.51 12.86 2.38
CA LYS A 5 -13.30 13.97 1.82
C LYS A 5 -14.78 13.86 2.17
N ASP A 6 -15.29 12.64 2.22
CA ASP A 6 -16.73 12.35 2.35
C ASP A 6 -17.13 11.97 3.77
N ASN A 7 -16.20 12.12 4.74
CA ASN A 7 -16.45 11.81 6.14
C ASN A 7 -16.87 10.36 6.39
N THR A 8 -16.26 9.43 5.67
CA THR A 8 -16.57 7.99 5.80
C THR A 8 -16.19 7.44 7.18
N ALA A 9 -15.10 7.97 7.77
CA ALA A 9 -14.64 7.60 9.11
C ALA A 9 -15.38 8.32 10.24
N GLY A 10 -16.21 9.33 9.94
CA GLY A 10 -17.00 10.05 10.95
C GLY A 10 -16.19 11.04 11.80
N TYR A 11 -15.01 11.48 11.35
CA TYR A 11 -14.18 12.48 12.05
C TYR A 11 -14.33 13.90 11.51
N GLY A 12 -15.17 14.10 10.50
CA GLY A 12 -15.40 15.34 9.78
C GLY A 12 -14.83 15.27 8.35
N ALA A 13 -15.54 15.90 7.41
CA ALA A 13 -15.13 15.96 6.01
C ALA A 13 -13.78 16.68 5.87
N GLY A 14 -12.84 16.07 5.15
CA GLY A 14 -11.49 16.57 4.98
C GLY A 14 -10.52 16.22 6.10
N SER A 15 -10.93 15.43 7.09
CA SER A 15 -10.00 14.90 8.11
C SER A 15 -8.89 14.08 7.47
N ILE A 16 -7.69 14.17 8.02
CA ILE A 16 -6.58 13.31 7.61
C ILE A 16 -6.61 12.05 8.49
N VAL A 17 -6.69 10.88 7.85
CA VAL A 17 -6.59 9.60 8.54
C VAL A 17 -5.25 8.95 8.21
N SER A 18 -4.46 8.66 9.22
CA SER A 18 -3.13 8.05 9.09
C SER A 18 -3.15 6.61 9.61
N PHE A 19 -2.58 5.72 8.83
CA PHE A 19 -2.38 4.32 9.21
C PHE A 19 -0.91 4.10 9.51
N TYR A 20 -0.63 3.27 10.50
CA TYR A 20 0.73 2.94 10.92
C TYR A 20 0.79 1.55 11.53
N THR A 21 1.94 0.91 11.39
CA THR A 21 2.22 -0.35 12.04
C THR A 21 2.66 -0.12 13.48
N SER A 22 1.98 -0.77 14.41
CA SER A 22 2.43 -0.89 15.79
C SER A 22 3.07 -2.26 15.99
N ALA A 23 4.30 -2.30 16.48
CA ALA A 23 5.03 -3.53 16.72
C ALA A 23 5.33 -3.71 18.21
N SER A 24 5.12 -4.92 18.70
CA SER A 24 5.47 -5.29 20.09
C SER A 24 5.71 -6.79 20.21
N ASP A 25 6.47 -7.20 21.21
CA ASP A 25 6.69 -8.62 21.51
C ASP A 25 5.39 -9.37 21.83
N LYS A 26 4.40 -8.68 22.38
CA LYS A 26 3.12 -9.26 22.76
C LYS A 26 2.17 -9.46 21.58
N ASN A 27 2.10 -8.48 20.70
CA ASN A 27 1.06 -8.43 19.65
C ASN A 27 1.61 -8.65 18.23
N GLY A 28 2.94 -8.76 18.07
CA GLY A 28 3.56 -8.75 16.75
C GLY A 28 3.37 -7.39 16.04
N GLN A 29 3.25 -7.42 14.74
CA GLN A 29 2.96 -6.25 13.90
C GLN A 29 1.47 -6.20 13.57
N ILE A 30 0.85 -5.09 13.91
CA ILE A 30 -0.60 -4.83 13.74
C ILE A 30 -0.81 -3.44 13.16
N GLN A 31 -1.89 -3.23 12.39
CA GLN A 31 -2.17 -1.92 11.82
C GLN A 31 -3.09 -1.12 12.73
N CYS A 32 -2.68 0.10 12.97
CA CYS A 32 -3.39 1.08 13.78
C CYS A 32 -3.70 2.33 12.96
N MET A 33 -4.64 3.14 13.45
CA MET A 33 -4.97 4.41 12.82
C MET A 33 -5.01 5.56 13.84
N ALA A 34 -4.80 6.77 13.32
CA ALA A 34 -5.01 8.03 14.01
C ALA A 34 -5.61 9.04 13.03
N HIS A 35 -6.30 10.05 13.54
CA HIS A 35 -6.89 11.10 12.71
C HIS A 35 -6.45 12.49 13.15
N SER A 36 -6.52 13.45 12.22
CA SER A 36 -6.23 14.85 12.43
C SER A 36 -7.31 15.72 11.81
N ASN A 37 -7.71 16.76 12.53
CA ASN A 37 -8.64 17.80 12.07
C ASN A 37 -7.98 19.20 11.97
N ASP A 38 -6.67 19.26 12.09
CA ASP A 38 -5.88 20.50 12.07
C ASP A 38 -4.79 20.48 10.98
N ASN A 39 -5.09 19.83 9.86
CA ASN A 39 -4.17 19.67 8.71
C ASN A 39 -2.88 18.93 9.07
N GLY A 40 -2.97 17.90 9.90
CA GLY A 40 -1.85 17.02 10.24
C GLY A 40 -0.89 17.58 11.28
N ARG A 41 -1.23 18.66 11.99
CA ARG A 41 -0.39 19.20 13.07
C ARG A 41 -0.42 18.37 14.32
N THR A 42 -1.60 17.83 14.65
CA THR A 42 -1.78 16.88 15.75
C THR A 42 -2.61 15.69 15.30
N PHE A 43 -2.37 14.53 15.93
CA PHE A 43 -3.11 13.30 15.64
C PHE A 43 -3.66 12.69 16.93
N THR A 44 -4.93 12.32 16.87
CA THR A 44 -5.60 11.54 17.92
C THR A 44 -5.67 10.07 17.49
N LYS A 45 -5.13 9.17 18.32
CA LYS A 45 -5.20 7.73 18.05
C LYS A 45 -6.63 7.24 18.16
N TYR A 46 -7.01 6.33 17.28
CA TYR A 46 -8.30 5.66 17.38
C TYR A 46 -8.38 4.81 18.64
N GLU A 47 -9.44 4.97 19.42
CA GLU A 47 -9.60 4.33 20.72
C GLU A 47 -9.72 2.80 20.67
N LYS A 48 -10.22 2.28 19.53
CA LYS A 48 -10.41 0.83 19.30
C LYS A 48 -9.30 0.21 18.45
N ASN A 49 -8.11 0.84 18.40
CA ASN A 49 -6.97 0.20 17.76
C ASN A 49 -6.65 -1.16 18.41
N PRO A 50 -6.16 -2.15 17.66
CA PRO A 50 -5.82 -2.11 16.22
C PRO A 50 -7.04 -2.18 15.30
N VAL A 51 -6.92 -1.64 14.08
CA VAL A 51 -7.94 -1.77 13.02
C VAL A 51 -7.73 -3.01 12.17
N LEU A 52 -6.52 -3.57 12.15
CA LEU A 52 -6.22 -4.78 11.41
C LEU A 52 -5.09 -5.57 12.08
N THR A 53 -5.31 -6.88 12.20
CA THR A 53 -4.33 -7.86 12.69
C THR A 53 -4.16 -8.98 11.68
N PRO A 54 -2.98 -9.64 11.59
CA PRO A 54 -2.84 -10.81 10.74
C PRO A 54 -3.70 -11.96 11.27
N PHE A 55 -4.46 -12.61 10.40
CA PHE A 55 -5.36 -13.72 10.77
C PHE A 55 -4.66 -15.08 10.91
N ASP A 56 -3.40 -15.16 10.49
CA ASP A 56 -2.59 -16.38 10.46
C ASP A 56 -1.34 -16.32 11.34
N GLY A 57 -1.21 -15.25 12.14
CA GLY A 57 -0.11 -15.11 13.09
C GLY A 57 1.23 -14.75 12.44
N LEU A 58 1.23 -14.18 11.22
CA LEU A 58 2.44 -13.69 10.57
C LEU A 58 3.19 -12.72 11.48
N LYS A 59 4.52 -12.83 11.48
CA LYS A 59 5.41 -11.89 12.20
C LYS A 59 5.57 -10.57 11.45
N ASP A 60 5.74 -10.68 10.15
CA ASP A 60 5.97 -9.54 9.25
C ASP A 60 4.66 -9.15 8.57
N PHE A 61 3.99 -8.16 9.16
CA PHE A 61 2.69 -7.65 8.73
C PHE A 61 2.66 -6.14 8.93
N ARG A 62 3.12 -5.37 7.92
CA ARG A 62 3.39 -3.93 8.06
C ARG A 62 3.23 -3.11 6.79
N ASP A 63 3.55 -1.82 6.90
CA ASP A 63 3.61 -0.84 5.81
C ASP A 63 2.26 -0.66 5.11
N PRO A 64 1.21 -0.19 5.82
CA PRO A 64 -0.11 -0.06 5.23
C PRO A 64 -0.18 1.11 4.23
N LYS A 65 -0.52 0.83 2.98
CA LYS A 65 -0.91 1.82 1.97
C LYS A 65 -2.41 1.82 1.80
N VAL A 66 -3.03 2.99 1.90
CA VAL A 66 -4.48 3.15 1.75
C VAL A 66 -4.80 4.13 0.62
N PHE A 67 -5.80 3.80 -0.20
CA PHE A 67 -6.32 4.67 -1.25
C PHE A 67 -7.83 4.46 -1.47
N TRP A 68 -8.48 5.45 -2.07
CA TRP A 68 -9.89 5.38 -2.45
C TRP A 68 -10.05 4.69 -3.80
N TYR A 69 -10.89 3.66 -3.87
CA TYR A 69 -11.26 2.98 -5.10
C TYR A 69 -12.66 3.46 -5.54
N ALA A 70 -12.65 4.46 -6.42
CA ALA A 70 -13.85 5.18 -6.83
C ALA A 70 -14.92 4.31 -7.51
N PRO A 71 -14.60 3.29 -8.35
CA PRO A 71 -15.62 2.50 -9.03
C PRO A 71 -16.60 1.79 -8.08
N GLU A 72 -16.16 1.47 -6.87
CA GLU A 72 -16.98 0.77 -5.86
C GLU A 72 -17.18 1.59 -4.58
N GLU A 73 -16.76 2.85 -4.57
CA GLU A 73 -16.91 3.78 -3.43
C GLU A 73 -16.40 3.16 -2.11
N LYS A 74 -15.17 2.64 -2.13
CA LYS A 74 -14.55 2.00 -0.97
C LYS A 74 -13.08 2.36 -0.83
N TRP A 75 -12.59 2.21 0.37
CA TRP A 75 -11.16 2.26 0.68
C TRP A 75 -10.52 0.89 0.43
N VAL A 76 -9.33 0.91 -0.10
CA VAL A 76 -8.48 -0.27 -0.26
C VAL A 76 -7.21 -0.06 0.56
N MET A 77 -6.83 -1.05 1.35
CA MET A 77 -5.56 -1.10 2.06
C MET A 77 -4.71 -2.23 1.49
N ILE A 78 -3.45 -1.95 1.22
CA ILE A 78 -2.43 -2.94 0.90
C ILE A 78 -1.48 -3.01 2.07
N VAL A 79 -1.17 -4.21 2.53
CA VAL A 79 -0.24 -4.46 3.64
C VAL A 79 0.79 -5.49 3.21
N SER A 80 2.06 -5.22 3.53
CA SER A 80 3.12 -6.22 3.41
C SER A 80 2.88 -7.37 4.38
N ALA A 81 2.83 -8.58 3.87
CA ALA A 81 2.54 -9.79 4.61
C ALA A 81 3.52 -10.90 4.21
N ASP A 82 4.75 -10.84 4.74
CA ASP A 82 5.86 -11.70 4.36
C ASP A 82 6.16 -11.59 2.84
N LYS A 83 5.91 -12.62 2.05
CA LYS A 83 6.20 -12.67 0.61
C LYS A 83 5.08 -12.18 -0.28
N GLU A 84 4.02 -11.67 0.30
CA GLU A 84 2.85 -11.21 -0.44
C GLU A 84 2.39 -9.84 0.02
N MET A 85 1.65 -9.16 -0.84
CA MET A 85 0.88 -7.98 -0.52
C MET A 85 -0.56 -8.38 -0.34
N ARG A 86 -1.14 -8.16 0.85
CA ARG A 86 -2.54 -8.45 1.15
C ARG A 86 -3.41 -7.24 0.94
N PHE A 87 -4.52 -7.46 0.25
CA PHE A 87 -5.52 -6.44 -0.04
C PHE A 87 -6.71 -6.58 0.88
N TYR A 88 -7.13 -5.46 1.43
CA TYR A 88 -8.30 -5.33 2.30
C TYR A 88 -9.18 -4.21 1.81
N SER A 89 -10.49 -4.28 2.07
CA SER A 89 -11.44 -3.20 1.80
C SER A 89 -12.15 -2.72 3.06
N SER A 90 -12.53 -1.43 3.04
CA SER A 90 -13.31 -0.80 4.10
C SER A 90 -14.25 0.25 3.52
N ARG A 91 -15.40 0.46 4.17
CA ARG A 91 -16.32 1.57 3.87
C ARG A 91 -16.12 2.76 4.79
N ASP A 92 -15.45 2.56 5.93
CA ASP A 92 -15.37 3.52 7.02
C ASP A 92 -13.95 3.75 7.57
N LEU A 93 -12.92 3.17 6.91
CA LEU A 93 -11.52 3.23 7.35
C LEU A 93 -11.22 2.51 8.69
N LYS A 94 -12.22 1.92 9.34
CA LYS A 94 -12.12 1.29 10.66
C LYS A 94 -12.23 -0.23 10.58
N ASP A 95 -13.23 -0.71 9.86
CA ASP A 95 -13.53 -2.12 9.68
C ASP A 95 -12.98 -2.60 8.33
N TRP A 96 -12.03 -3.54 8.37
CA TRP A 96 -11.32 -4.03 7.19
C TRP A 96 -11.62 -5.49 6.91
N THR A 97 -12.00 -5.78 5.67
CA THR A 97 -12.28 -7.14 5.18
C THR A 97 -11.19 -7.57 4.20
N TYR A 98 -10.61 -8.75 4.43
CA TYR A 98 -9.65 -9.36 3.50
C TYR A 98 -10.30 -9.63 2.14
N MET A 99 -9.56 -9.34 1.07
CA MET A 99 -10.01 -9.57 -0.31
C MET A 99 -9.16 -10.59 -1.04
N SER A 100 -7.85 -10.35 -1.11
CA SER A 100 -6.92 -11.16 -1.89
C SER A 100 -5.47 -10.92 -1.47
N ALA A 101 -4.55 -11.69 -2.06
CA ALA A 101 -3.12 -11.45 -1.98
C ALA A 101 -2.47 -11.53 -3.36
N PHE A 102 -1.31 -10.89 -3.50
CA PHE A 102 -0.44 -10.95 -4.67
C PHE A 102 1.02 -10.87 -4.26
N GLY A 103 1.89 -11.59 -4.95
CA GLY A 103 3.34 -11.38 -4.90
C GLY A 103 4.15 -12.63 -4.62
N ASP A 104 3.63 -13.61 -3.90
CA ASP A 104 4.39 -14.85 -3.65
C ASP A 104 4.78 -15.52 -4.97
N GLY A 105 6.10 -15.76 -5.14
CA GLY A 105 6.67 -16.30 -6.36
C GLY A 105 6.88 -15.30 -7.51
N TYR A 106 6.51 -14.03 -7.34
CA TYR A 106 6.71 -12.99 -8.36
C TYR A 106 7.97 -12.16 -8.10
N GLY A 107 8.73 -11.89 -9.17
CA GLY A 107 9.91 -11.04 -9.11
C GLY A 107 11.06 -11.62 -8.29
N VAL A 108 11.85 -10.76 -7.66
CA VAL A 108 12.96 -11.14 -6.77
C VAL A 108 12.51 -11.04 -5.32
N GLN A 109 12.53 -12.15 -4.61
CA GLN A 109 12.05 -12.25 -3.22
C GLN A 109 13.12 -12.90 -2.31
N PRO A 110 14.24 -12.23 -2.04
CA PRO A 110 15.25 -12.75 -1.12
C PRO A 110 14.78 -12.76 0.33
N SER A 111 13.82 -11.89 0.64
CA SER A 111 13.16 -11.73 1.93
C SER A 111 11.69 -11.36 1.68
N GLN A 112 11.07 -10.67 2.61
CA GLN A 112 9.71 -10.15 2.43
C GLN A 112 9.67 -8.99 1.43
N PHE A 113 8.50 -8.73 0.88
CA PHE A 113 8.18 -7.46 0.24
C PHE A 113 7.84 -6.41 1.28
N GLU A 114 8.21 -5.16 1.03
CA GLU A 114 8.05 -4.04 1.96
C GLU A 114 7.49 -2.80 1.26
N CYS A 115 6.97 -1.85 2.05
CA CYS A 115 6.53 -0.52 1.62
C CYS A 115 5.71 -0.54 0.32
N PRO A 116 4.56 -1.24 0.27
CA PRO A 116 3.76 -1.30 -0.94
C PRO A 116 3.20 0.07 -1.31
N ASP A 117 3.15 0.35 -2.60
CA ASP A 117 2.33 1.42 -3.15
C ASP A 117 1.61 0.93 -4.42
N MET A 118 0.51 1.55 -4.75
CA MET A 118 -0.22 1.22 -5.97
C MET A 118 -0.86 2.46 -6.58
N VAL A 119 -0.54 2.70 -7.85
CA VAL A 119 -1.01 3.87 -8.59
C VAL A 119 -1.49 3.49 -9.98
N GLN A 120 -2.42 4.25 -10.51
CA GLN A 120 -2.89 4.09 -11.88
C GLN A 120 -2.15 5.04 -12.81
N LEU A 121 -1.57 4.50 -13.87
CA LEU A 121 -0.77 5.25 -14.85
C LEU A 121 -1.33 5.10 -16.26
N PRO A 122 -1.24 6.15 -17.10
CA PRO A 122 -1.61 6.07 -18.51
C PRO A 122 -0.60 5.21 -19.28
N VAL A 123 -1.09 4.41 -20.22
CA VAL A 123 -0.26 3.60 -21.12
C VAL A 123 0.17 4.46 -22.28
N ASN A 124 1.49 4.60 -22.50
CA ASN A 124 2.06 5.41 -23.59
C ASN A 124 1.54 6.86 -23.63
N GLY A 125 1.15 7.41 -22.48
CA GLY A 125 0.60 8.76 -22.39
C GLY A 125 -0.88 8.89 -22.75
N ASP A 126 -1.56 7.81 -23.14
CA ASP A 126 -3.00 7.83 -23.41
C ASP A 126 -3.78 7.77 -22.10
N LEU A 127 -4.45 8.87 -21.77
CA LEU A 127 -5.25 9.02 -20.54
C LEU A 127 -6.49 8.12 -20.50
N ASN A 128 -6.92 7.58 -21.64
CA ASN A 128 -8.08 6.68 -21.75
C ASN A 128 -7.71 5.22 -21.47
N ILE A 129 -6.42 4.88 -21.60
CA ILE A 129 -5.90 3.53 -21.38
C ILE A 129 -4.98 3.58 -20.16
N LYS A 130 -5.41 3.00 -19.05
CA LYS A 130 -4.65 3.02 -17.81
C LYS A 130 -4.37 1.60 -17.31
N LYS A 131 -3.22 1.44 -16.67
CA LYS A 131 -2.84 0.23 -15.94
C LYS A 131 -2.47 0.59 -14.50
N TRP A 132 -2.60 -0.37 -13.63
CA TRP A 132 -2.11 -0.25 -12.28
C TRP A 132 -0.64 -0.65 -12.20
N ALA A 133 0.15 0.14 -11.50
CA ALA A 133 1.50 -0.20 -11.10
C ALA A 133 1.50 -0.48 -9.60
N LEU A 134 1.73 -1.74 -9.23
CA LEU A 134 1.99 -2.15 -7.86
C LEU A 134 3.50 -2.07 -7.63
N ILE A 135 3.90 -1.24 -6.68
CA ILE A 135 5.29 -0.97 -6.32
C ILE A 135 5.60 -1.74 -5.04
N VAL A 136 6.71 -2.44 -4.99
CA VAL A 136 7.18 -3.17 -3.82
C VAL A 136 8.68 -3.00 -3.64
N ASN A 137 9.13 -3.06 -2.40
CA ASN A 137 10.54 -2.87 -2.07
C ASN A 137 11.12 -4.13 -1.45
N ILE A 138 12.42 -4.32 -1.61
CA ILE A 138 13.19 -5.40 -1.00
C ILE A 138 14.45 -4.84 -0.35
N ASN A 139 14.84 -5.41 0.81
CA ASN A 139 16.08 -5.05 1.50
C ASN A 139 16.54 -6.20 2.42
N PRO A 140 17.75 -6.77 2.23
CA PRO A 140 18.65 -6.63 1.07
C PRO A 140 18.22 -7.52 -0.11
N GLY A 141 19.11 -7.67 -1.09
CA GLY A 141 18.97 -8.73 -2.11
C GLY A 141 18.76 -8.24 -3.54
N CYS A 142 19.01 -6.96 -3.76
CA CYS A 142 19.06 -6.44 -5.12
C CYS A 142 20.26 -7.06 -5.89
N LEU A 143 20.06 -7.31 -7.19
CA LEU A 143 21.11 -7.78 -8.11
C LEU A 143 22.33 -6.84 -8.15
N PHE A 144 22.12 -5.56 -7.87
CA PHE A 144 23.16 -4.51 -7.89
C PHE A 144 23.78 -4.28 -6.51
N GLY A 145 23.35 -5.06 -5.50
CA GLY A 145 23.68 -4.88 -4.08
C GLY A 145 22.75 -3.86 -3.40
N GLY A 146 22.60 -3.98 -2.08
CA GLY A 146 21.74 -3.12 -1.29
C GLY A 146 20.24 -3.41 -1.43
N SER A 147 19.44 -2.36 -1.33
CA SER A 147 17.98 -2.38 -1.49
C SER A 147 17.56 -2.14 -2.95
N ALA A 148 16.29 -2.38 -3.25
CA ALA A 148 15.71 -2.04 -4.54
C ALA A 148 14.19 -1.91 -4.48
N THR A 149 13.65 -1.25 -5.49
CA THR A 149 12.22 -1.14 -5.74
C THR A 149 11.88 -1.86 -7.04
N GLN A 150 10.96 -2.83 -6.94
CA GLN A 150 10.36 -3.52 -8.08
C GLN A 150 8.96 -2.98 -8.33
N TYR A 151 8.47 -3.16 -9.56
CA TYR A 151 7.08 -2.86 -9.85
C TYR A 151 6.45 -3.90 -10.76
N PHE A 152 5.15 -4.10 -10.59
CA PHE A 152 4.33 -5.00 -11.38
C PHE A 152 3.23 -4.19 -12.07
N ILE A 153 3.07 -4.40 -13.38
CA ILE A 153 2.00 -3.77 -14.16
C ILE A 153 0.86 -4.77 -14.33
N GLY A 154 -0.36 -4.29 -14.17
CA GLY A 154 -1.52 -5.17 -14.28
C GLY A 154 -2.85 -4.43 -14.15
N ASP A 155 -3.88 -5.21 -13.92
CA ASP A 155 -5.23 -4.72 -13.68
C ASP A 155 -5.64 -4.98 -12.23
N PHE A 156 -6.43 -4.07 -11.67
CA PHE A 156 -7.05 -4.22 -10.36
C PHE A 156 -8.55 -4.01 -10.52
N ASP A 157 -9.32 -5.03 -10.20
CA ASP A 157 -10.78 -5.04 -10.34
C ASP A 157 -11.54 -4.56 -9.09
N GLY A 158 -10.81 -3.99 -8.14
CA GLY A 158 -11.34 -3.61 -6.82
C GLY A 158 -11.16 -4.69 -5.76
N THR A 159 -10.87 -5.93 -6.15
CA THR A 159 -10.72 -7.07 -5.22
C THR A 159 -9.33 -7.66 -5.31
N LYS A 160 -8.82 -7.89 -6.52
CA LYS A 160 -7.52 -8.54 -6.74
C LYS A 160 -6.70 -7.82 -7.80
N PHE A 161 -5.40 -7.88 -7.64
CA PHE A 161 -4.43 -7.46 -8.64
C PHE A 161 -4.04 -8.66 -9.53
N VAL A 162 -4.09 -8.47 -10.84
CA VAL A 162 -3.69 -9.46 -11.84
C VAL A 162 -2.55 -8.88 -12.66
N CYS A 163 -1.35 -9.47 -12.51
CA CYS A 163 -0.15 -9.02 -13.21
C CYS A 163 -0.18 -9.38 -14.70
N ASP A 164 0.22 -8.45 -15.56
CA ASP A 164 0.31 -8.67 -17.02
C ASP A 164 1.50 -9.55 -17.42
N THR A 165 2.48 -9.72 -16.54
CA THR A 165 3.70 -10.47 -16.84
C THR A 165 3.78 -11.75 -16.01
N LYS A 166 4.57 -12.70 -16.53
CA LYS A 166 4.86 -13.95 -15.81
C LYS A 166 5.68 -13.69 -14.54
N PRO A 167 5.63 -14.60 -13.55
CA PRO A 167 6.31 -14.43 -12.27
C PRO A 167 7.81 -14.16 -12.35
N GLU A 168 8.51 -14.75 -13.32
CA GLU A 168 9.95 -14.60 -13.50
C GLU A 168 10.38 -13.26 -14.12
N VAL A 169 9.44 -12.44 -14.56
CA VAL A 169 9.74 -11.12 -15.16
C VAL A 169 9.93 -10.08 -14.06
N VAL A 170 11.14 -9.57 -13.95
CA VAL A 170 11.52 -8.55 -12.97
C VAL A 170 11.62 -7.19 -13.64
N LYS A 171 10.98 -6.19 -13.06
CA LYS A 171 11.07 -4.79 -13.47
C LYS A 171 11.56 -3.94 -12.30
N TRP A 172 12.65 -3.22 -12.50
CA TRP A 172 13.25 -2.35 -11.50
C TRP A 172 12.89 -0.88 -11.76
N MET A 173 12.57 -0.13 -10.72
CA MET A 173 12.39 1.32 -10.84
C MET A 173 13.70 2.07 -10.95
N ASP A 174 14.77 1.51 -10.37
CA ASP A 174 16.10 2.09 -10.36
C ASP A 174 17.16 0.98 -10.39
N TRP A 175 18.39 1.33 -10.84
CA TRP A 175 19.54 0.42 -11.00
C TRP A 175 20.68 0.73 -10.03
N GLY A 176 20.45 1.67 -9.10
CA GLY A 176 21.37 1.98 -8.00
C GLY A 176 21.23 1.04 -6.82
N LYS A 177 22.02 1.31 -5.78
CA LYS A 177 22.08 0.48 -4.56
C LYS A 177 21.18 0.99 -3.43
N ASP A 178 20.72 2.23 -3.52
CA ASP A 178 20.13 2.96 -2.39
C ASP A 178 18.66 3.30 -2.62
N HIS A 179 18.09 2.93 -3.77
CA HIS A 179 16.68 3.15 -4.07
C HIS A 179 15.81 2.21 -3.24
N TYR A 180 15.00 2.81 -2.35
CA TYR A 180 14.22 2.01 -1.38
C TYR A 180 13.02 2.79 -0.83
N ALA A 181 12.02 2.03 -0.34
CA ALA A 181 10.83 2.56 0.33
C ALA A 181 10.01 3.57 -0.50
N THR A 182 10.06 3.43 -1.83
CA THR A 182 9.38 4.33 -2.77
C THR A 182 7.90 4.41 -2.49
N VAL A 183 7.41 5.63 -2.26
CA VAL A 183 6.00 5.93 -2.08
C VAL A 183 5.57 7.10 -2.95
N CYS A 184 4.30 7.07 -3.38
CA CYS A 184 3.71 8.12 -4.20
C CYS A 184 2.89 9.09 -3.35
N PHE A 185 3.03 10.38 -3.65
CA PHE A 185 2.13 11.40 -3.13
C PHE A 185 0.73 11.24 -3.71
N SER A 186 -0.28 11.46 -2.91
CA SER A 186 -1.68 11.56 -3.35
C SER A 186 -2.08 13.02 -3.59
N ASN A 187 -3.16 13.21 -4.36
CA ASN A 187 -3.71 14.55 -4.67
C ASN A 187 -2.73 15.47 -5.42
N THR A 188 -1.94 14.93 -6.33
CA THR A 188 -0.95 15.65 -7.13
C THR A 188 -1.48 16.16 -8.48
N GLY A 189 -2.80 16.14 -8.67
CA GLY A 189 -3.46 16.56 -9.92
C GLY A 189 -3.24 15.55 -11.05
N ASP A 190 -2.67 16.01 -12.15
CA ASP A 190 -2.43 15.22 -13.38
C ASP A 190 -1.10 14.45 -13.37
N ARG A 191 -0.35 14.51 -12.28
CA ARG A 191 0.96 13.84 -12.14
C ARG A 191 0.93 12.78 -11.06
N VAL A 192 1.76 11.76 -11.23
CA VAL A 192 2.15 10.84 -10.16
C VAL A 192 3.59 11.17 -9.77
N ILE A 193 3.81 11.49 -8.51
CA ILE A 193 5.12 11.87 -7.97
C ILE A 193 5.51 10.82 -6.94
N ALA A 194 6.57 10.09 -7.23
CA ALA A 194 7.15 9.10 -6.31
C ALA A 194 8.43 9.65 -5.69
N VAL A 195 8.68 9.27 -4.44
CA VAL A 195 9.91 9.60 -3.70
C VAL A 195 10.44 8.31 -3.08
N PRO A 196 11.68 7.95 -3.42
CA PRO A 196 12.37 6.83 -2.78
C PRO A 196 12.98 7.25 -1.44
#